data_4472872fb0723aa0928aa0383c6b07b2
#
_entry.id   4472872fb0723aa0928aa0383c6b07b2
#
_cell.length_a   1.000
_cell.length_b   1.000
_cell.length_c   1.000
_cell.angle_alpha   90.00
_cell.angle_beta   90.00
_cell.angle_gamma   90.00
#
_symmetry.space_group_name_H-M   'P 1'
#
loop_
_entity.id
_entity.type
_entity.pdbx_description
1 polymer ?
#
loop_
_entity_poly.entity_id
_entity_poly.type
_entity_poly.pdbx_seq_one_letter_code
_entity_poly.pdbx_strand_id
1 'polypeptide(L)'
;MALERPTSEQADLDGILSAKDLPAARKALLGQDGWKNSIDGRGSEAMLRLLLALRELRRTYPGLAVAAFDAPFIGTGPGPRDEALGHALLALGAAKPKDTILILTGNYHAMQAPMNGYDLAAMFLPPLERLSLEVTDRGGESWSNINGACGVWHGGVGDKGLAKPRGIFLDPSLAPYGKVDGVLSLGVPLTASAPAAGDSIPLPDCRIKYLSEHQVGAKKQ
;
A
#
# COMPACT_ATOMS: atom_id res chain seq x y z
N MET A 1 -8.17 -8.03 7.23
CA MET A 1 -7.08 -7.21 6.69
C MET A 1 -7.62 -5.84 6.32
N ALA A 2 -6.88 -4.75 6.58
CA ALA A 2 -7.25 -3.41 6.16
C ALA A 2 -6.27 -2.90 5.09
N LEU A 3 -6.77 -2.29 4.03
CA LEU A 3 -6.00 -1.79 2.90
C LEU A 3 -6.21 -0.29 2.75
N GLU A 4 -5.13 0.45 2.48
CA GLU A 4 -5.18 1.88 2.13
C GLU A 4 -5.80 2.07 0.75
N ARG A 5 -7.12 1.89 0.71
CA ARG A 5 -7.97 2.12 -0.46
C ARG A 5 -9.15 2.99 -0.07
N PRO A 6 -9.68 3.81 -1.00
CA PRO A 6 -10.85 4.62 -0.71
C PRO A 6 -12.01 3.79 -0.14
N THR A 7 -12.63 4.25 0.92
CA THR A 7 -13.78 3.55 1.54
C THR A 7 -14.95 3.39 0.55
N SER A 8 -15.05 4.24 -0.46
CA SER A 8 -16.00 4.09 -1.56
C SER A 8 -15.80 2.82 -2.40
N GLU A 9 -14.62 2.21 -2.34
CA GLU A 9 -14.31 0.95 -3.05
C GLU A 9 -14.66 -0.31 -2.24
N GLN A 10 -15.25 -0.16 -1.04
CA GLN A 10 -15.56 -1.33 -0.19
C GLN A 10 -16.47 -2.33 -0.87
N ALA A 11 -17.50 -1.87 -1.56
CA ALA A 11 -18.44 -2.76 -2.28
C ALA A 11 -17.73 -3.56 -3.39
N ASP A 12 -16.74 -2.96 -4.04
CA ASP A 12 -15.93 -3.62 -5.07
C ASP A 12 -15.04 -4.70 -4.45
N LEU A 13 -14.39 -4.40 -3.32
CA LEU A 13 -13.59 -5.39 -2.58
C LEU A 13 -14.45 -6.58 -2.14
N ASP A 14 -15.64 -6.34 -1.62
CA ASP A 14 -16.57 -7.39 -1.22
C ASP A 14 -17.03 -8.22 -2.42
N GLY A 15 -17.28 -7.59 -3.56
CA GLY A 15 -17.62 -8.23 -4.81
C GLY A 15 -16.52 -9.17 -5.32
N ILE A 16 -15.25 -8.75 -5.20
CA ILE A 16 -14.09 -9.57 -5.58
C ILE A 16 -13.96 -10.79 -4.67
N LEU A 17 -14.05 -10.57 -3.34
CA LEU A 17 -13.93 -11.64 -2.36
C LEU A 17 -15.04 -12.68 -2.48
N SER A 18 -16.19 -12.32 -3.02
CA SER A 18 -17.34 -13.20 -3.25
C SER A 18 -17.49 -13.70 -4.70
N ALA A 19 -16.61 -13.28 -5.62
CA ALA A 19 -16.67 -13.67 -7.01
C ALA A 19 -16.60 -15.21 -7.19
N LYS A 20 -17.36 -15.75 -8.12
CA LYS A 20 -17.46 -17.20 -8.33
C LYS A 20 -16.14 -17.86 -8.69
N ASP A 21 -15.31 -17.18 -9.48
CA ASP A 21 -14.01 -17.66 -9.95
C ASP A 21 -12.97 -16.53 -10.08
N LEU A 22 -11.71 -16.88 -10.28
CA LEU A 22 -10.62 -15.91 -10.43
C LEU A 22 -10.74 -15.03 -11.68
N PRO A 23 -11.14 -15.55 -12.87
CA PRO A 23 -11.39 -14.70 -14.04
C PRO A 23 -12.46 -13.63 -13.80
N ALA A 24 -13.57 -13.99 -13.14
CA ALA A 24 -14.62 -13.04 -12.80
C ALA A 24 -14.14 -11.97 -11.80
N ALA A 25 -13.38 -12.37 -10.77
CA ALA A 25 -12.78 -11.46 -9.82
C ALA A 25 -11.81 -10.48 -10.50
N ARG A 26 -10.89 -10.98 -11.34
CA ARG A 26 -9.95 -10.15 -12.10
C ARG A 26 -10.68 -9.16 -13.01
N LYS A 27 -11.69 -9.63 -13.77
CA LYS A 27 -12.48 -8.78 -14.67
C LYS A 27 -13.20 -7.66 -13.90
N ALA A 28 -13.81 -7.99 -12.76
CA ALA A 28 -14.49 -7.02 -11.92
C ALA A 28 -13.54 -5.92 -11.44
N LEU A 29 -12.36 -6.30 -10.91
CA LEU A 29 -11.31 -5.36 -10.48
C LEU A 29 -10.87 -4.42 -11.59
N LEU A 30 -10.45 -4.97 -12.71
CA LEU A 30 -9.90 -4.19 -13.82
C LEU A 30 -10.96 -3.30 -14.50
N GLY A 31 -12.25 -3.55 -14.22
CA GLY A 31 -13.36 -2.68 -14.63
C GLY A 31 -13.45 -1.37 -13.84
N GLN A 32 -12.86 -1.30 -12.65
CA GLN A 32 -12.98 -0.15 -11.75
C GLN A 32 -12.04 0.99 -12.12
N ASP A 33 -12.50 2.24 -11.96
CA ASP A 33 -11.71 3.41 -12.33
C ASP A 33 -10.45 3.58 -11.49
N GLY A 34 -10.50 3.20 -10.21
CA GLY A 34 -9.33 3.20 -9.32
C GLY A 34 -8.20 2.26 -9.77
N TRP A 35 -8.50 1.26 -10.61
CA TRP A 35 -7.51 0.37 -11.21
C TRP A 35 -7.03 0.85 -12.58
N LYS A 36 -7.94 1.37 -13.39
CA LYS A 36 -7.61 1.93 -14.72
C LYS A 36 -6.71 3.15 -14.61
N ASN A 37 -6.98 4.01 -13.63
CA ASN A 37 -6.32 5.29 -13.45
C ASN A 37 -5.29 5.29 -12.33
N SER A 38 -4.83 4.11 -11.91
CA SER A 38 -3.87 4.02 -10.82
C SER A 38 -2.52 4.63 -11.20
N ILE A 39 -2.08 5.56 -10.38
CA ILE A 39 -0.82 6.30 -10.53
C ILE A 39 0.29 5.78 -9.61
N ASP A 40 -0.01 4.77 -8.81
CA ASP A 40 0.91 4.17 -7.82
C ASP A 40 0.72 2.65 -7.70
N GLY A 41 1.44 2.02 -6.78
CA GLY A 41 1.42 0.58 -6.56
C GLY A 41 0.07 -0.01 -6.14
N ARG A 42 -0.90 0.81 -5.76
CA ARG A 42 -2.23 0.35 -5.32
C ARG A 42 -3.05 -0.28 -6.45
N GLY A 43 -2.79 0.07 -7.71
CA GLY A 43 -3.39 -0.57 -8.89
C GLY A 43 -2.46 -1.53 -9.63
N SER A 44 -1.42 -2.04 -8.98
CA SER A 44 -0.43 -2.92 -9.61
C SER A 44 -0.87 -4.38 -9.70
N GLU A 45 -0.20 -5.15 -10.55
CA GLU A 45 -0.35 -6.61 -10.61
C GLU A 45 -0.04 -7.29 -9.25
N ALA A 46 0.85 -6.72 -8.43
CA ALA A 46 1.12 -7.24 -7.08
C ALA A 46 -0.10 -7.08 -6.17
N MET A 47 -0.75 -5.92 -6.19
CA MET A 47 -1.98 -5.68 -5.42
C MET A 47 -3.14 -6.56 -5.93
N LEU A 48 -3.27 -6.72 -7.23
CA LEU A 48 -4.25 -7.63 -7.82
C LEU A 48 -4.03 -9.07 -7.33
N ARG A 49 -2.78 -9.57 -7.37
CA ARG A 49 -2.45 -10.90 -6.84
C ARG A 49 -2.75 -11.04 -5.36
N LEU A 50 -2.48 -9.99 -4.56
CA LEU A 50 -2.85 -9.99 -3.14
C LEU A 50 -4.36 -10.17 -2.95
N LEU A 51 -5.19 -9.41 -3.65
CA LEU A 51 -6.65 -9.51 -3.53
C LEU A 51 -7.19 -10.87 -3.99
N LEU A 52 -6.64 -11.42 -5.08
CA LEU A 52 -7.00 -12.76 -5.54
C LEU A 52 -6.58 -13.84 -4.53
N ALA A 53 -5.41 -13.69 -3.90
CA ALA A 53 -4.96 -14.60 -2.84
C ALA A 53 -5.85 -14.49 -1.59
N LEU A 54 -6.26 -13.29 -1.19
CA LEU A 54 -7.19 -13.09 -0.08
C LEU A 54 -8.57 -13.71 -0.36
N ARG A 55 -9.05 -13.64 -1.61
CA ARG A 55 -10.25 -14.37 -2.03
C ARG A 55 -10.12 -15.87 -1.84
N GLU A 56 -9.01 -16.47 -2.26
CA GLU A 56 -8.79 -17.92 -2.05
C GLU A 56 -8.66 -18.27 -0.56
N LEU A 57 -7.96 -17.45 0.22
CA LEU A 57 -7.84 -17.64 1.66
C LEU A 57 -9.21 -17.56 2.36
N ARG A 58 -10.10 -16.68 1.92
CA ARG A 58 -11.46 -16.58 2.48
C ARG A 58 -12.28 -17.85 2.30
N ARG A 59 -12.01 -18.64 1.25
CA ARG A 59 -12.68 -19.94 1.06
C ARG A 59 -12.31 -20.93 2.15
N THR A 60 -11.06 -20.87 2.64
CA THR A 60 -10.56 -21.70 3.74
C THR A 60 -10.91 -21.09 5.11
N TYR A 61 -10.90 -19.75 5.19
CA TYR A 61 -11.16 -18.98 6.40
C TYR A 61 -12.33 -18.02 6.19
N PRO A 62 -13.60 -18.48 6.33
CA PRO A 62 -14.78 -17.66 6.02
C PRO A 62 -14.89 -16.37 6.82
N GLY A 63 -14.24 -16.32 8.01
CA GLY A 63 -14.16 -15.10 8.82
C GLY A 63 -13.19 -14.04 8.31
N LEU A 64 -12.36 -14.35 7.29
CA LEU A 64 -11.46 -13.36 6.69
C LEU A 64 -12.26 -12.24 6.04
N ALA A 65 -12.03 -11.02 6.48
CA ALA A 65 -12.59 -9.80 5.89
C ALA A 65 -11.48 -8.90 5.36
N VAL A 66 -11.79 -8.11 4.34
CA VAL A 66 -10.93 -7.06 3.80
C VAL A 66 -11.69 -5.75 3.89
N ALA A 67 -11.07 -4.73 4.49
CA ALA A 67 -11.67 -3.42 4.66
C ALA A 67 -10.82 -2.35 3.95
N ALA A 68 -11.48 -1.44 3.24
CA ALA A 68 -10.92 -0.20 2.78
C ALA A 68 -10.97 0.83 3.92
N PHE A 69 -9.89 1.59 4.16
CA PHE A 69 -9.87 2.55 5.28
C PHE A 69 -9.41 3.96 4.89
N ASP A 70 -9.10 4.23 3.62
CA ASP A 70 -8.80 5.59 3.14
C ASP A 70 -10.12 6.39 3.07
N ALA A 71 -10.52 6.92 4.23
CA ALA A 71 -11.76 7.65 4.40
C ALA A 71 -11.67 9.05 3.78
N PRO A 72 -12.79 9.62 3.30
CA PRO A 72 -12.83 11.02 2.89
C PRO A 72 -12.42 11.94 4.04
N PHE A 73 -11.69 12.99 3.72
CA PHE A 73 -11.23 13.98 4.69
C PHE A 73 -11.55 15.40 4.20
N ILE A 74 -11.67 16.34 5.16
CA ILE A 74 -11.88 17.77 4.89
C ILE A 74 -10.58 18.49 5.23
N GLY A 75 -10.07 19.26 4.28
CA GLY A 75 -8.82 20.01 4.43
C GLY A 75 -7.84 19.76 3.30
N THR A 76 -6.68 20.38 3.41
CA THR A 76 -5.59 20.23 2.43
C THR A 76 -4.33 19.76 3.13
N GLY A 77 -3.53 18.94 2.44
CA GLY A 77 -2.29 18.44 2.98
C GLY A 77 -2.40 17.09 3.71
N PRO A 78 -1.28 16.57 4.22
CA PRO A 78 -1.21 15.24 4.81
C PRO A 78 -1.93 15.13 6.17
N GLY A 79 -1.88 16.12 7.04
CA GLY A 79 -2.42 16.05 8.39
C GLY A 79 -3.90 15.64 8.46
N PRO A 80 -4.83 16.34 7.79
CA PRO A 80 -6.25 15.96 7.77
C PRO A 80 -6.52 14.58 7.20
N ARG A 81 -5.70 14.13 6.22
CA ARG A 81 -5.82 12.79 5.66
C ARG A 81 -5.38 11.73 6.67
N ASP A 82 -4.25 11.92 7.34
CA ASP A 82 -3.77 10.98 8.35
C ASP A 82 -4.71 10.86 9.55
N GLU A 83 -5.32 11.97 9.99
CA GLU A 83 -6.36 11.96 11.01
C GLU A 83 -7.56 11.11 10.57
N ALA A 84 -8.06 11.29 9.34
CA ALA A 84 -9.17 10.50 8.81
C ALA A 84 -8.82 9.01 8.70
N LEU A 85 -7.61 8.67 8.23
CA LEU A 85 -7.11 7.29 8.19
C LEU A 85 -7.04 6.68 9.59
N GLY A 86 -6.49 7.40 10.56
CA GLY A 86 -6.37 6.96 11.95
C GLY A 86 -7.73 6.68 12.59
N HIS A 87 -8.70 7.59 12.40
CA HIS A 87 -10.06 7.41 12.91
C HIS A 87 -10.78 6.23 12.23
N ALA A 88 -10.58 6.01 10.92
CA ALA A 88 -11.14 4.86 10.23
C ALA A 88 -10.58 3.54 10.79
N LEU A 89 -9.27 3.48 11.07
CA LEU A 89 -8.64 2.31 11.68
C LEU A 89 -9.13 2.07 13.12
N LEU A 90 -9.31 3.12 13.93
CA LEU A 90 -9.92 3.03 15.27
C LEU A 90 -11.33 2.46 15.20
N ALA A 91 -12.15 2.94 14.26
CA ALA A 91 -13.51 2.45 14.07
C ALA A 91 -13.54 0.97 13.67
N LEU A 92 -12.61 0.52 12.80
CA LEU A 92 -12.45 -0.89 12.46
C LEU A 92 -12.08 -1.73 13.68
N GLY A 93 -11.14 -1.28 14.50
CA GLY A 93 -10.76 -1.95 15.76
C GLY A 93 -11.92 -2.06 16.73
N ALA A 94 -12.65 -0.97 16.94
CA ALA A 94 -13.82 -0.94 17.83
C ALA A 94 -14.95 -1.86 17.34
N ALA A 95 -15.16 -1.99 16.04
CA ALA A 95 -16.16 -2.89 15.46
C ALA A 95 -15.76 -4.37 15.57
N LYS A 96 -14.48 -4.67 15.76
CA LYS A 96 -13.92 -6.03 15.81
C LYS A 96 -12.89 -6.18 16.93
N PRO A 97 -13.29 -5.98 18.21
CA PRO A 97 -12.34 -5.85 19.33
C PRO A 97 -11.58 -7.15 19.69
N LYS A 98 -11.97 -8.28 19.10
CA LYS A 98 -11.29 -9.57 19.29
C LYS A 98 -10.45 -10.00 18.09
N ASP A 99 -10.50 -9.23 17.00
CA ASP A 99 -9.81 -9.58 15.78
C ASP A 99 -8.41 -8.96 15.75
N THR A 100 -7.46 -9.68 15.18
CA THR A 100 -6.18 -9.08 14.76
C THR A 100 -6.36 -8.46 13.39
N ILE A 101 -6.08 -7.17 13.27
CA ILE A 101 -6.19 -6.44 12.00
C ILE A 101 -4.78 -6.27 11.41
N LEU A 102 -4.50 -6.94 10.31
CA LEU A 102 -3.31 -6.69 9.50
C LEU A 102 -3.58 -5.49 8.59
N ILE A 103 -2.84 -4.40 8.78
CA ILE A 103 -2.99 -3.15 8.02
C ILE A 103 -1.86 -3.07 6.98
N LEU A 104 -2.20 -2.82 5.72
CA LEU A 104 -1.25 -2.51 4.65
C LEU A 104 -1.46 -1.07 4.22
N THR A 105 -0.45 -0.25 4.45
CA THR A 105 -0.47 1.19 4.19
C THR A 105 0.90 1.68 3.72
N GLY A 106 0.96 2.92 3.24
CA GLY A 106 2.22 3.59 2.92
C GLY A 106 3.07 3.84 4.18
N ASN A 107 4.38 3.87 4.00
CA ASN A 107 5.37 3.99 5.09
C ASN A 107 5.08 5.16 6.04
N TYR A 108 4.72 6.33 5.51
CA TYR A 108 4.46 7.50 6.34
C TYR A 108 3.30 7.29 7.30
N HIS A 109 2.19 6.72 6.83
CA HIS A 109 0.99 6.49 7.64
C HIS A 109 1.23 5.47 8.77
N ALA A 110 2.24 4.60 8.62
CA ALA A 110 2.63 3.59 9.61
C ALA A 110 3.57 4.13 10.70
N MET A 111 4.16 5.32 10.54
CA MET A 111 5.09 5.89 11.52
C MET A 111 4.40 6.28 12.82
N GLN A 112 5.15 6.17 13.92
CA GLN A 112 4.68 6.42 15.29
C GLN A 112 5.25 7.73 15.89
N ALA A 113 5.71 8.63 15.04
CA ALA A 113 6.14 9.96 15.45
C ALA A 113 5.68 11.00 14.43
N PRO A 114 5.42 12.24 14.84
CA PRO A 114 4.97 13.30 13.95
C PRO A 114 5.97 13.55 12.82
N MET A 115 5.46 13.93 11.66
CA MET A 115 6.25 14.37 10.54
C MET A 115 5.77 15.73 10.05
N ASN A 116 6.68 16.68 9.91
CA ASN A 116 6.38 18.06 9.51
C ASN A 116 5.27 18.74 10.34
N GLY A 117 5.19 18.40 11.65
CA GLY A 117 4.21 18.95 12.57
C GLY A 117 2.82 18.30 12.53
N TYR A 118 2.65 17.20 11.79
CA TYR A 118 1.39 16.46 11.72
C TYR A 118 1.53 15.09 12.38
N ASP A 119 0.51 14.68 13.12
CA ASP A 119 0.34 13.32 13.59
C ASP A 119 -0.02 12.42 12.41
N LEU A 120 0.56 11.21 12.39
CA LEU A 120 0.35 10.23 11.32
C LEU A 120 -0.66 9.16 11.74
N ALA A 121 -1.26 8.47 10.78
CA ALA A 121 -2.41 7.60 11.03
C ALA A 121 -2.17 6.56 12.14
N ALA A 122 -1.00 5.95 12.20
CA ALA A 122 -0.67 5.00 13.26
C ALA A 122 -0.67 5.64 14.66
N MET A 123 -0.43 6.95 14.80
CA MET A 123 -0.37 7.62 16.10
C MET A 123 -1.74 7.73 16.78
N PHE A 124 -2.83 7.66 16.02
CA PHE A 124 -4.20 7.63 16.54
C PHE A 124 -4.57 6.28 17.16
N LEU A 125 -3.83 5.21 16.87
CA LEU A 125 -4.09 3.88 17.45
C LEU A 125 -3.48 3.76 18.85
N PRO A 126 -4.12 3.03 19.79
CA PRO A 126 -3.58 2.83 21.13
C PRO A 126 -2.17 2.20 21.06
N PRO A 127 -1.18 2.77 21.77
CA PRO A 127 0.21 2.31 21.66
C PRO A 127 0.45 0.84 22.01
N LEU A 128 -0.33 0.30 22.95
CA LEU A 128 -0.21 -1.10 23.40
C LEU A 128 -0.97 -2.11 22.52
N GLU A 129 -1.75 -1.62 21.56
CA GLU A 129 -2.58 -2.45 20.67
C GLU A 129 -2.10 -2.41 19.23
N ARG A 130 -0.98 -1.72 18.96
CA ARG A 130 -0.42 -1.62 17.62
C ARG A 130 1.01 -2.15 17.58
N LEU A 131 1.36 -2.72 16.45
CA LEU A 131 2.73 -3.02 16.05
C LEU A 131 2.92 -2.47 14.63
N SER A 132 3.86 -1.55 14.47
CA SER A 132 4.16 -0.95 13.19
C SER A 132 5.50 -1.45 12.66
N LEU A 133 5.49 -1.97 11.44
CA LEU A 133 6.68 -2.49 10.78
C LEU A 133 6.86 -1.78 9.44
N GLU A 134 8.08 -1.33 9.17
CA GLU A 134 8.44 -0.91 7.84
C GLU A 134 8.84 -2.12 6.99
N VAL A 135 8.27 -2.21 5.78
CA VAL A 135 8.68 -3.24 4.83
C VAL A 135 9.97 -2.81 4.17
N THR A 136 11.01 -3.66 4.31
CA THR A 136 12.33 -3.41 3.73
C THR A 136 12.70 -4.52 2.74
N ASP A 137 13.50 -4.15 1.76
CA ASP A 137 14.05 -5.06 0.76
C ASP A 137 15.58 -4.92 0.68
N ARG A 138 16.20 -5.56 -0.28
CA ARG A 138 17.64 -5.43 -0.58
C ARG A 138 17.93 -4.44 -1.71
N GLY A 139 17.17 -3.38 -1.79
CA GLY A 139 17.16 -2.48 -2.93
C GLY A 139 16.27 -3.05 -4.03
N GLY A 140 16.15 -2.30 -5.11
CA GLY A 140 15.30 -2.70 -6.22
C GLY A 140 14.40 -1.55 -6.67
N GLU A 141 13.21 -1.90 -7.10
CA GLU A 141 12.33 -0.99 -7.80
C GLU A 141 10.95 -0.95 -7.15
N SER A 142 10.31 0.20 -7.19
CA SER A 142 8.90 0.37 -6.85
C SER A 142 8.17 1.14 -7.93
N TRP A 143 6.90 0.83 -8.12
CA TRP A 143 6.00 1.69 -8.90
C TRP A 143 5.39 2.71 -7.94
N SER A 144 5.72 3.98 -8.13
CA SER A 144 5.29 5.06 -7.24
C SER A 144 4.99 6.34 -8.01
N ASN A 145 4.23 7.23 -7.37
CA ASN A 145 4.08 8.61 -7.77
C ASN A 145 4.92 9.48 -6.83
N ILE A 146 5.96 10.10 -7.36
CA ILE A 146 6.83 11.01 -6.60
C ILE A 146 6.82 12.36 -7.32
N ASN A 147 6.43 13.40 -6.59
CA ASN A 147 6.36 14.78 -7.09
C ASN A 147 5.52 14.94 -8.39
N GLY A 148 4.45 14.16 -8.51
CA GLY A 148 3.55 14.21 -9.66
C GLY A 148 4.03 13.44 -10.88
N ALA A 149 5.18 12.75 -10.83
CA ALA A 149 5.62 11.80 -11.82
C ALA A 149 5.42 10.36 -11.33
N CYS A 150 4.78 9.50 -12.12
CA CYS A 150 4.59 8.11 -11.77
C CYS A 150 5.34 7.17 -12.72
N GLY A 151 5.85 6.08 -12.14
CA GLY A 151 6.64 5.12 -12.90
C GLY A 151 7.46 4.22 -11.98
N VAL A 152 8.45 3.57 -12.59
CA VAL A 152 9.43 2.75 -11.88
C VAL A 152 10.47 3.67 -11.24
N TRP A 153 10.62 3.55 -9.94
CA TRP A 153 11.62 4.25 -9.16
C TRP A 153 12.59 3.25 -8.55
N HIS A 154 13.89 3.54 -8.69
CA HIS A 154 14.91 2.77 -8.00
C HIS A 154 14.98 3.23 -6.55
N GLY A 155 14.64 2.33 -5.64
CA GLY A 155 14.72 2.57 -4.21
C GLY A 155 16.18 2.59 -3.77
N GLY A 156 16.66 3.75 -3.37
CA GLY A 156 17.86 3.83 -2.53
C GLY A 156 17.46 3.37 -1.13
N VAL A 157 17.48 2.09 -0.87
CA VAL A 157 17.28 1.61 0.50
C VAL A 157 18.51 2.01 1.29
N GLY A 158 18.31 2.73 2.39
CA GLY A 158 19.38 2.94 3.32
C GLY A 158 19.97 1.60 3.73
N ASP A 159 21.30 1.51 3.79
CA ASP A 159 22.08 0.28 4.02
C ASP A 159 21.65 -0.55 5.24
N LYS A 160 20.87 0.01 6.15
CA LYS A 160 20.49 -0.61 7.43
C LYS A 160 19.62 -1.87 7.31
N GLY A 161 18.72 -1.91 6.33
CA GLY A 161 17.83 -3.06 6.12
C GLY A 161 18.36 -4.10 5.14
N LEU A 162 19.36 -3.74 4.32
CA LEU A 162 19.86 -4.53 3.19
C LEU A 162 20.47 -5.88 3.54
N ALA A 163 21.02 -6.01 4.74
CA ALA A 163 21.75 -7.22 5.14
C ALA A 163 20.87 -8.28 5.84
N LYS A 164 19.59 -7.99 6.13
CA LYS A 164 18.77 -8.91 6.90
C LYS A 164 18.15 -9.99 6.00
N PRO A 165 18.12 -11.24 6.46
CA PRO A 165 17.35 -12.29 5.79
C PRO A 165 15.86 -11.98 5.84
N ARG A 166 15.06 -12.75 5.12
CA ARG A 166 13.60 -12.65 5.19
C ARG A 166 13.11 -12.92 6.62
N GLY A 167 12.32 -12.01 7.18
CA GLY A 167 11.77 -12.15 8.53
C GLY A 167 11.30 -10.85 9.15
N ILE A 168 10.77 -10.96 10.36
CA ILE A 168 10.35 -9.81 11.17
C ILE A 168 11.43 -9.57 12.23
N PHE A 169 11.85 -8.32 12.35
CA PHE A 169 12.86 -7.88 13.31
C PHE A 169 12.29 -6.70 14.10
N LEU A 170 12.05 -6.91 15.39
CA LEU A 170 11.53 -5.88 16.31
C LEU A 170 12.70 -5.01 16.82
N ASP A 171 13.31 -4.30 15.91
CA ASP A 171 14.42 -3.39 16.15
C ASP A 171 14.22 -2.12 15.32
N PRO A 172 13.77 -1.01 15.94
CA PRO A 172 13.54 0.26 15.26
C PRO A 172 14.77 0.83 14.56
N SER A 173 15.98 0.48 15.02
CA SER A 173 17.23 0.96 14.43
C SER A 173 17.47 0.44 13.01
N LEU A 174 16.76 -0.61 12.61
CA LEU A 174 16.84 -1.20 11.28
C LEU A 174 15.94 -0.50 10.27
N ALA A 175 14.93 0.25 10.72
CA ALA A 175 14.01 0.95 9.85
C ALA A 175 14.71 2.15 9.19
N PRO A 176 14.68 2.28 7.86
CA PRO A 176 15.26 3.41 7.14
C PRO A 176 14.73 4.77 7.62
N TYR A 177 13.46 4.88 7.90
CA TYR A 177 12.82 6.09 8.39
C TYR A 177 12.81 6.21 9.93
N GLY A 178 13.05 5.11 10.65
CA GLY A 178 13.34 5.10 12.08
C GLY A 178 12.22 5.55 13.02
N LYS A 179 10.96 5.34 12.66
CA LYS A 179 9.81 5.77 13.47
C LYS A 179 8.72 4.69 13.60
N VAL A 180 9.15 3.45 13.67
CA VAL A 180 8.30 2.24 13.75
C VAL A 180 8.89 1.27 14.78
N ASP A 181 8.20 0.19 15.12
CA ASP A 181 8.67 -0.80 16.09
C ASP A 181 9.74 -1.75 15.53
N GLY A 182 9.86 -1.82 14.21
CA GLY A 182 10.83 -2.69 13.56
C GLY A 182 10.61 -2.80 12.06
N VAL A 183 11.13 -3.87 11.48
CA VAL A 183 11.06 -4.10 10.03
C VAL A 183 10.54 -5.49 9.67
N LEU A 184 9.80 -5.56 8.57
CA LEU A 184 9.56 -6.78 7.81
C LEU A 184 10.54 -6.81 6.65
N SER A 185 11.63 -7.56 6.80
CA SER A 185 12.60 -7.73 5.72
C SER A 185 12.11 -8.78 4.73
N LEU A 186 12.08 -8.43 3.45
CA LEU A 186 11.77 -9.36 2.36
C LEU A 186 12.99 -10.20 1.98
N GLY A 187 14.20 -9.78 2.34
CA GLY A 187 15.45 -10.50 2.15
C GLY A 187 15.94 -10.58 0.70
N VAL A 188 15.22 -9.97 -0.24
CA VAL A 188 15.50 -9.97 -1.68
C VAL A 188 15.28 -8.59 -2.27
N PRO A 189 15.94 -8.23 -3.37
CA PRO A 189 15.59 -7.04 -4.14
C PRO A 189 14.17 -7.15 -4.69
N LEU A 190 13.45 -6.04 -4.74
CA LEU A 190 12.13 -5.96 -5.35
C LEU A 190 12.23 -5.54 -6.81
N THR A 191 11.31 -6.03 -7.61
CA THR A 191 11.05 -5.53 -8.96
C THR A 191 9.74 -4.75 -8.94
N ALA A 192 9.72 -3.59 -9.58
CA ALA A 192 8.51 -2.80 -9.69
C ALA A 192 7.38 -3.62 -10.33
N SER A 193 6.22 -3.60 -9.69
CA SER A 193 5.06 -4.30 -10.21
C SER A 193 4.33 -3.41 -11.21
N ALA A 194 4.16 -3.88 -12.44
CA ALA A 194 3.44 -3.18 -13.49
C ALA A 194 1.99 -2.86 -13.08
N PRO A 195 1.36 -1.82 -13.64
CA PRO A 195 -0.07 -1.60 -13.51
C PRO A 195 -0.87 -2.82 -13.99
N ALA A 196 -1.85 -3.25 -13.19
CA ALA A 196 -2.63 -4.45 -13.50
C ALA A 196 -3.53 -4.30 -14.75
N ALA A 197 -3.89 -3.07 -15.07
CA ALA A 197 -4.69 -2.75 -16.24
C ALA A 197 -3.94 -2.90 -17.58
N GLY A 198 -2.62 -3.06 -17.54
CA GLY A 198 -1.78 -3.27 -18.72
C GLY A 198 -1.67 -2.05 -19.64
N ASP A 199 -1.11 -2.28 -20.84
CA ASP A 199 -0.82 -1.21 -21.81
C ASP A 199 -2.04 -0.83 -22.67
N SER A 200 -3.14 -1.56 -22.59
CA SER A 200 -4.36 -1.32 -23.38
C SER A 200 -5.21 -0.15 -22.88
N ILE A 201 -4.88 0.41 -21.72
CA ILE A 201 -5.61 1.53 -21.12
C ILE A 201 -4.78 2.79 -21.26
N PRO A 202 -5.39 3.94 -21.57
CA PRO A 202 -4.66 5.21 -21.63
C PRO A 202 -3.85 5.43 -20.35
N LEU A 203 -2.59 5.80 -20.52
CA LEU A 203 -1.70 6.07 -19.40
C LEU A 203 -2.25 7.27 -18.62
N PRO A 204 -2.27 7.20 -17.27
CA PRO A 204 -2.51 8.38 -16.45
C PRO A 204 -1.53 9.50 -16.80
N ASP A 205 -1.95 10.76 -16.70
CA ASP A 205 -1.11 11.93 -17.06
C ASP A 205 0.27 11.90 -16.40
N CYS A 206 0.35 11.48 -15.13
CA CYS A 206 1.62 11.36 -14.43
C CYS A 206 2.55 10.30 -15.03
N ARG A 207 2.01 9.21 -15.59
CA ARG A 207 2.79 8.17 -16.26
C ARG A 207 3.32 8.65 -17.60
N ILE A 208 2.52 9.42 -18.32
CA ILE A 208 2.94 10.07 -19.58
C ILE A 208 4.10 11.03 -19.30
N LYS A 209 3.97 11.85 -18.24
CA LYS A 209 5.03 12.76 -17.82
C LYS A 209 6.32 12.03 -17.48
N TYR A 210 6.25 10.95 -16.68
CA TYR A 210 7.41 10.12 -16.35
C TYR A 210 8.12 9.59 -17.59
N LEU A 211 7.39 9.00 -18.52
CA LEU A 211 7.95 8.44 -19.75
C LEU A 211 8.62 9.51 -20.61
N SER A 212 8.03 10.70 -20.72
CA SER A 212 8.60 11.81 -21.49
C SER A 212 9.92 12.31 -20.89
N GLU A 213 10.03 12.36 -19.56
CA GLU A 213 11.20 12.83 -18.84
C GLU A 213 12.37 11.82 -18.86
N HIS A 214 12.07 10.52 -18.81
CA HIS A 214 13.09 9.45 -18.69
C HIS A 214 13.52 8.88 -20.06
N GLN A 215 12.69 8.97 -21.09
CA GLN A 215 13.11 8.57 -22.45
C GLN A 215 14.12 9.51 -23.10
N VAL A 216 14.18 10.76 -22.66
CA VAL A 216 15.17 11.73 -23.16
C VAL A 216 16.61 11.36 -22.74
N GLY A 217 16.77 10.66 -21.60
CA GLY A 217 18.08 10.18 -21.12
C GLY A 217 18.62 8.96 -21.86
N ALA A 218 17.75 8.10 -22.39
CA ALA A 218 18.15 6.84 -23.05
C ALA A 218 18.68 7.01 -24.48
N LYS A 219 18.53 8.19 -25.09
CA LYS A 219 19.04 8.48 -26.46
C LYS A 219 20.42 9.10 -26.49
N LYS A 220 21.12 9.20 -25.36
CA LYS A 220 22.46 9.85 -25.27
C LYS A 220 23.55 8.92 -24.70
N GLN A 221 23.41 7.61 -24.88
CA GLN A 221 24.51 6.65 -24.61
C GLN A 221 24.88 5.92 -25.90
#